data_1f75771df038fd2042817ff80b16e1db
#
_entry.id   1f75771df038fd2042817ff80b16e1db
#
_cell.length_a   1.000
_cell.length_b   1.000
_cell.length_c   1.000
_cell.angle_alpha   90.00
_cell.angle_beta   90.00
_cell.angle_gamma   90.00
#
_symmetry.space_group_name_H-M   'P 1'
#
loop_
_entity.id
_entity.type
_entity.pdbx_description
1 polymer ?
#
loop_
_entity_poly.entity_id
_entity_poly.type
_entity_poly.pdbx_seq_one_letter_code
_entity_poly.pdbx_strand_id
1 'polypeptide(L)'
;MTAMRTYQVIISYAVLSELEAMAQYIASIYRPESGHKYVNRILGQLAALSYSADAYQYSRFKMAKSIHPKAETLTIINRKWTVVFHIDGDFVIVDRIFPSKTIF
;
A
#
# COMPACT_ATOMS: atom_id res chain seq x y z
N MET A 1 22.25 -18.70 10.68
CA MET A 1 20.87 -18.23 10.51
C MET A 1 20.86 -16.79 10.02
N THR A 2 20.20 -16.56 8.92
CA THR A 2 20.14 -15.23 8.33
C THR A 2 19.08 -14.42 9.07
N ALA A 3 19.46 -13.28 9.62
CA ALA A 3 18.48 -12.39 10.24
C ALA A 3 17.52 -11.86 9.17
N MET A 4 16.23 -11.84 9.46
CA MET A 4 15.27 -11.21 8.59
C MET A 4 15.55 -9.72 8.54
N ARG A 5 15.67 -9.20 7.31
CA ARG A 5 15.80 -7.76 7.11
C ARG A 5 14.47 -7.09 7.42
N THR A 6 14.53 -6.04 8.19
CA THR A 6 13.36 -5.21 8.47
C THR A 6 13.54 -3.83 7.84
N TYR A 7 12.41 -3.23 7.47
CA TYR A 7 12.38 -1.92 6.85
C TYR A 7 11.52 -0.99 7.69
N GLN A 8 11.80 0.29 7.58
CA GLN A 8 10.89 1.31 8.05
C GLN A 8 9.94 1.64 6.90
N VAL A 9 8.62 1.53 7.15
CA VAL A 9 7.60 1.79 6.13
C VAL A 9 7.22 3.27 6.17
N ILE A 10 7.34 3.93 5.03
CA ILE A 10 6.96 5.31 4.85
C ILE A 10 5.78 5.36 3.89
N ILE A 11 4.69 5.99 4.32
CA ILE A 11 3.49 6.12 3.51
C ILE A 11 3.48 7.51 2.89
N SER A 12 3.42 7.57 1.56
CA SER A 12 3.44 8.84 0.83
C SER A 12 2.20 9.68 1.15
N TYR A 13 2.32 10.97 0.93
CA TYR A 13 1.19 11.89 1.07
C TYR A 13 0.03 11.52 0.17
N ALA A 14 0.31 11.06 -1.05
CA ALA A 14 -0.72 10.62 -1.99
C ALA A 14 -1.55 9.47 -1.42
N VAL A 15 -0.90 8.48 -0.79
CA VAL A 15 -1.60 7.35 -0.16
C VAL A 15 -2.40 7.83 1.05
N LEU A 16 -1.83 8.67 1.91
CA LEU A 16 -2.54 9.20 3.07
C LEU A 16 -3.79 9.94 2.65
N SER A 17 -3.70 10.73 1.59
CA SER A 17 -4.84 11.47 1.04
C SER A 17 -5.93 10.52 0.51
N GLU A 18 -5.54 9.47 -0.18
CA GLU A 18 -6.48 8.44 -0.67
C GLU A 18 -7.16 7.71 0.48
N LEU A 19 -6.42 7.37 1.54
CA LEU A 19 -6.98 6.70 2.72
C LEU A 19 -7.98 7.60 3.44
N GLU A 20 -7.69 8.89 3.56
CA GLU A 20 -8.61 9.86 4.14
C GLU A 20 -9.90 9.94 3.33
N ALA A 21 -9.80 10.01 2.02
CA ALA A 21 -10.97 10.03 1.14
C ALA A 21 -11.81 8.76 1.26
N MET A 22 -11.16 7.60 1.36
CA MET A 22 -11.86 6.32 1.60
C MET A 22 -12.62 6.34 2.92
N ALA A 23 -11.97 6.81 4.00
CA ALA A 23 -12.59 6.86 5.31
C ALA A 23 -13.84 7.76 5.29
N GLN A 24 -13.74 8.93 4.66
CA GLN A 24 -14.86 9.86 4.55
C GLN A 24 -16.00 9.27 3.72
N TYR A 25 -15.69 8.63 2.62
CA TYR A 25 -16.69 8.00 1.76
C TYR A 25 -17.47 6.90 2.51
N ILE A 26 -16.76 6.02 3.20
CA ILE A 26 -17.37 4.92 3.96
C ILE A 26 -18.20 5.49 5.12
N ALA A 27 -17.71 6.51 5.80
CA ALA A 27 -18.42 7.16 6.90
C ALA A 27 -19.71 7.83 6.43
N SER A 28 -19.76 8.34 5.19
CA SER A 28 -20.96 8.97 4.63
C SER A 28 -22.06 7.96 4.30
N ILE A 29 -21.71 6.70 4.03
CA ILE A 29 -22.65 5.64 3.65
C ILE A 29 -23.07 4.81 4.86
N TYR A 30 -22.15 4.54 5.79
CA TYR A 30 -22.38 3.69 6.94
C TYR A 30 -22.29 4.51 8.23
N ARG A 31 -21.22 4.27 9.00
CA ARG A 31 -20.95 4.98 10.26
C ARG A 31 -19.53 5.53 10.23
N PRO A 32 -19.25 6.63 10.97
CA PRO A 32 -17.87 7.16 11.04
C PRO A 32 -16.85 6.10 11.46
N GLU A 33 -17.20 5.23 12.41
CA GLU A 33 -16.31 4.17 12.87
C GLU A 33 -15.95 3.16 11.79
N SER A 34 -16.87 2.93 10.85
CA SER A 34 -16.65 1.99 9.73
C SER A 34 -15.52 2.46 8.83
N GLY A 35 -15.46 3.76 8.56
CA GLY A 35 -14.37 4.36 7.78
C GLY A 35 -13.04 4.17 8.46
N HIS A 36 -12.95 4.47 9.75
CA HIS A 36 -11.72 4.30 10.53
C HIS A 36 -11.27 2.84 10.59
N LYS A 37 -12.19 1.92 10.82
CA LYS A 37 -11.87 0.48 10.85
C LYS A 37 -11.31 -0.01 9.53
N TYR A 38 -11.89 0.42 8.43
CA TYR A 38 -11.45 0.03 7.10
C TYR A 38 -10.03 0.54 6.81
N VAL A 39 -9.77 1.82 7.08
CA VAL A 39 -8.46 2.42 6.88
C VAL A 39 -7.42 1.80 7.80
N ASN A 40 -7.76 1.54 9.06
CA ASN A 40 -6.85 0.88 9.99
C ASN A 40 -6.48 -0.53 9.54
N ARG A 41 -7.41 -1.24 8.91
CA ARG A 41 -7.13 -2.56 8.32
C ARG A 41 -6.13 -2.45 7.17
N ILE A 42 -6.28 -1.43 6.30
CA ILE A 42 -5.31 -1.16 5.23
C ILE A 42 -3.94 -0.84 5.83
N LEU A 43 -3.89 0.08 6.78
CA LEU A 43 -2.62 0.49 7.42
C LEU A 43 -1.91 -0.70 8.07
N GLY A 44 -2.66 -1.61 8.70
CA GLY A 44 -2.09 -2.83 9.27
C GLY A 44 -1.44 -3.72 8.21
N GLN A 45 -2.06 -3.85 7.05
CA GLN A 45 -1.50 -4.64 5.94
C GLN A 45 -0.27 -3.95 5.32
N LEU A 46 -0.26 -2.61 5.23
CA LEU A 46 0.90 -1.86 4.77
C LEU A 46 2.06 -1.96 5.76
N ALA A 47 1.77 -1.91 7.05
CA ALA A 47 2.80 -2.02 8.09
C ALA A 47 3.54 -3.37 8.02
N ALA A 48 2.89 -4.43 7.55
CA ALA A 48 3.51 -5.73 7.39
C ALA A 48 4.66 -5.72 6.37
N LEU A 49 4.73 -4.72 5.49
CA LEU A 49 5.85 -4.56 4.56
C LEU A 49 7.18 -4.34 5.29
N SER A 50 7.15 -3.96 6.56
CA SER A 50 8.38 -3.81 7.36
C SER A 50 9.20 -5.09 7.39
N TYR A 51 8.59 -6.26 7.26
CA TYR A 51 9.28 -7.54 7.25
C TYR A 51 8.99 -8.40 6.03
N SER A 52 8.06 -8.01 5.15
CA SER A 52 7.67 -8.83 4.00
C SER A 52 8.04 -8.22 2.64
N ALA A 53 8.60 -7.01 2.61
CA ALA A 53 8.85 -6.31 1.35
C ALA A 53 9.73 -7.10 0.39
N ASP A 54 10.71 -7.85 0.89
CA ASP A 54 11.61 -8.65 0.06
C ASP A 54 10.95 -9.84 -0.62
N ALA A 55 9.72 -10.19 -0.22
CA ALA A 55 8.98 -11.31 -0.81
C ALA A 55 8.39 -10.98 -2.19
N TYR A 56 8.37 -9.72 -2.57
CA TYR A 56 7.76 -9.26 -3.81
C TYR A 56 8.82 -9.02 -4.88
N GLN A 57 8.38 -9.00 -6.15
CA GLN A 57 9.23 -8.75 -7.30
C GLN A 57 8.84 -7.42 -7.95
N TYR A 58 9.71 -6.91 -8.80
CA TYR A 58 9.41 -5.69 -9.55
C TYR A 58 8.13 -5.88 -10.37
N SER A 59 7.30 -4.86 -10.37
CA SER A 59 6.00 -4.90 -11.02
C SER A 59 6.14 -4.94 -12.54
N ARG A 60 5.21 -5.67 -13.18
CA ARG A 60 5.05 -5.67 -14.64
C ARG A 60 4.04 -4.61 -15.10
N PHE A 61 3.31 -3.99 -14.19
CA PHE A 61 2.32 -2.98 -14.53
C PHE A 61 2.99 -1.70 -15.01
N LYS A 62 2.54 -1.18 -16.14
CA LYS A 62 3.06 0.07 -16.70
C LYS A 62 2.81 1.25 -15.77
N MET A 63 1.63 1.29 -15.14
CA MET A 63 1.30 2.33 -14.16
C MET A 63 2.31 2.35 -13.01
N ALA A 64 2.65 1.18 -12.47
CA ALA A 64 3.62 1.09 -11.39
C ALA A 64 5.00 1.56 -11.83
N LYS A 65 5.45 1.12 -13.00
CA LYS A 65 6.76 1.50 -13.55
C LYS A 65 6.85 3.00 -13.83
N SER A 66 5.74 3.65 -14.18
CA SER A 66 5.72 5.09 -14.40
C SER A 66 5.88 5.88 -13.10
N ILE A 67 5.53 5.28 -11.96
CA ILE A 67 5.69 5.89 -10.64
C ILE A 67 7.14 5.78 -10.18
N HIS A 68 7.74 4.58 -10.32
CA HIS A 68 9.13 4.34 -9.96
C HIS A 68 9.68 3.16 -10.76
N PRO A 69 10.94 3.24 -11.27
CA PRO A 69 11.51 2.16 -12.10
C PRO A 69 11.66 0.83 -11.35
N LYS A 70 11.80 0.89 -10.02
CA LYS A 70 11.92 -0.31 -9.17
C LYS A 70 10.63 -0.60 -8.42
N ALA A 71 9.48 -0.12 -8.91
CA ALA A 71 8.20 -0.32 -8.26
C ALA A 71 7.84 -1.79 -8.18
N GLU A 72 7.30 -2.16 -7.02
CA GLU A 72 6.73 -3.47 -6.75
C GLU A 72 5.27 -3.28 -6.41
N THR A 73 4.48 -4.32 -6.58
CA THR A 73 3.06 -4.26 -6.28
C THR A 73 2.63 -5.44 -5.43
N LEU A 74 1.66 -5.18 -4.54
CA LEU A 74 0.97 -6.22 -3.81
C LEU A 74 -0.51 -5.88 -3.75
N THR A 75 -1.33 -6.91 -3.60
CA THR A 75 -2.77 -6.71 -3.39
C THR A 75 -3.11 -6.88 -1.93
N ILE A 76 -4.08 -6.09 -1.46
CA ILE A 76 -4.56 -6.11 -0.08
C ILE A 76 -6.09 -6.11 -0.07
N ILE A 77 -6.68 -6.39 1.10
CA ILE A 77 -8.13 -6.42 1.31
C ILE A 77 -8.79 -7.32 0.27
N ASN A 78 -8.47 -8.62 0.32
CA ASN A 78 -9.02 -9.63 -0.59
C ASN A 78 -8.82 -9.26 -2.06
N ARG A 79 -7.63 -8.76 -2.41
CA ARG A 79 -7.24 -8.36 -3.78
C ARG A 79 -8.04 -7.16 -4.31
N LYS A 80 -8.73 -6.43 -3.45
CA LYS A 80 -9.53 -5.28 -3.87
C LYS A 80 -8.67 -4.08 -4.25
N TRP A 81 -7.54 -3.92 -3.56
CA TRP A 81 -6.63 -2.79 -3.76
C TRP A 81 -5.24 -3.28 -4.14
N THR A 82 -4.61 -2.57 -5.05
CA THR A 82 -3.22 -2.80 -5.43
C THR A 82 -2.37 -1.65 -4.91
N VAL A 83 -1.36 -1.99 -4.14
CA VAL A 83 -0.42 -1.05 -3.54
C VAL A 83 0.86 -1.04 -4.37
N VAL A 84 1.33 0.14 -4.71
CA VAL A 84 2.61 0.35 -5.40
C VAL A 84 3.62 0.88 -4.40
N PHE A 85 4.74 0.19 -4.26
CA PHE A 85 5.81 0.58 -3.34
C PHE A 85 7.16 0.32 -3.98
N HIS A 86 8.21 0.92 -3.41
CA HIS A 86 9.59 0.60 -3.76
C HIS A 86 10.45 0.58 -2.51
N ILE A 87 11.59 -0.09 -2.60
CA ILE A 87 12.56 -0.18 -1.52
C ILE A 87 13.67 0.81 -1.82
N ASP A 88 14.00 1.64 -0.83
CA ASP A 88 15.09 2.61 -0.88
C ASP A 88 15.91 2.46 0.40
N GLY A 89 17.04 1.75 0.31
CA GLY A 89 17.89 1.46 1.47
C GLY A 89 17.14 0.68 2.55
N ASP A 90 17.00 1.27 3.71
CA ASP A 90 16.29 0.68 4.85
C ASP A 90 14.80 1.04 4.88
N PHE A 91 14.30 1.70 3.84
CA PHE A 91 12.94 2.18 3.78
C PHE A 91 12.14 1.45 2.72
N VAL A 92 10.87 1.18 3.05
CA VAL A 92 9.85 0.83 2.07
C VAL A 92 8.98 2.05 1.92
N ILE A 93 8.90 2.58 0.70
CA ILE A 93 8.10 3.75 0.40
C ILE A 93 6.85 3.32 -0.32
N VAL A 94 5.70 3.50 0.32
CA VAL A 94 4.40 3.19 -0.27
C VAL A 94 3.98 4.40 -1.09
N ASP A 95 4.06 4.27 -2.42
CA ASP A 95 3.90 5.39 -3.35
C ASP A 95 2.45 5.68 -3.68
N ARG A 96 1.68 4.67 -4.00
CA ARG A 96 0.30 4.81 -4.45
C ARG A 96 -0.53 3.59 -4.08
N ILE A 97 -1.85 3.78 -4.06
CA ILE A 97 -2.83 2.71 -3.91
C ILE A 97 -3.94 2.91 -4.95
N PHE A 98 -4.31 1.83 -5.63
CA PHE A 98 -5.31 1.86 -6.70
C PHE A 98 -6.33 0.74 -6.52
N PRO A 99 -7.58 0.93 -6.96
CA PRO A 99 -8.47 -0.21 -7.14
C PRO A 99 -7.82 -1.22 -8.09
N SER A 100 -7.78 -2.50 -7.70
CA SER A 100 -7.03 -3.51 -8.47
C SER A 100 -7.49 -3.65 -9.92
N LYS A 101 -8.76 -3.41 -10.18
CA LYS A 101 -9.30 -3.49 -11.54
C LYS A 101 -8.90 -2.33 -12.44
N THR A 102 -8.28 -1.28 -11.91
CA THR A 102 -7.87 -0.10 -12.69
C THR A 102 -6.37 -0.07 -13.01
N ILE A 103 -5.56 -0.92 -12.35
CA ILE A 103 -4.12 -0.93 -12.59
C ILE A 103 -3.77 -1.77 -13.83
N PHE A 104 -2.81 -1.27 -14.59
CA PHE A 104 -2.32 -1.94 -15.79
C PHE A 104 -0.83 -1.74 -16.00
#